data_5b0f324f46f33c74937ef45deb20ccbf
#
_entry.id   5b0f324f46f33c74937ef45deb20ccbf
#
_cell.length_a   1.000
_cell.length_b   1.000
_cell.length_c   1.000
_cell.angle_alpha   90.00
_cell.angle_beta   90.00
_cell.angle_gamma   90.00
#
_symmetry.space_group_name_H-M   'P 1'
#
loop_
_entity.id
_entity.type
_entity.pdbx_description
1 polymer ?
#
loop_
_entity_poly.entity_id
_entity_poly.type
_entity_poly.pdbx_seq_one_letter_code
_entity_poly.pdbx_strand_id
1 'polypeptide(L)' 'MLNRIEAERVRFNLSREELAKKLNISVRTYYNWINEETDIPGIKLVIMARMFGTDVDYLLEGISGVPDNIECLRKRK' A
#
# COMPACT_ATOMS: atom_id res chain seq x y z
N MET A 1 -7.81 -7.43 2.13
CA MET A 1 -6.44 -7.23 2.60
C MET A 1 -5.58 -6.69 1.46
N LEU A 2 -4.70 -5.77 1.78
CA LEU A 2 -3.86 -5.14 0.77
C LEU A 2 -2.64 -6.01 0.46
N ASN A 3 -2.86 -7.00 -0.36
CA ASN A 3 -1.84 -8.02 -0.64
C ASN A 3 -0.58 -7.48 -1.31
N ARG A 4 -0.72 -6.43 -2.12
CA ARG A 4 0.44 -5.89 -2.83
C ARG A 4 1.42 -5.23 -1.88
N ILE A 5 0.91 -4.52 -0.87
CA ILE A 5 1.77 -3.90 0.12
C ILE A 5 2.51 -4.98 0.90
N GLU A 6 1.80 -6.03 1.32
CA GLU A 6 2.44 -7.13 2.04
C GLU A 6 3.45 -7.85 1.17
N ALA A 7 3.15 -8.04 -0.10
CA ALA A 7 4.07 -8.72 -1.02
C ALA A 7 5.36 -7.92 -1.18
N GLU A 8 5.26 -6.60 -1.32
CA GLU A 8 6.45 -5.76 -1.44
C GLU A 8 7.25 -5.73 -0.14
N ARG A 9 6.55 -5.71 1.00
CA ARG A 9 7.23 -5.77 2.28
C ARG A 9 8.09 -7.02 2.38
N VAL A 10 7.53 -8.16 2.05
CA VAL A 10 8.25 -9.43 2.09
C VAL A 10 9.41 -9.42 1.08
N ARG A 11 9.16 -8.89 -0.11
CA ARG A 11 10.17 -8.83 -1.15
C ARG A 11 11.39 -8.03 -0.70
N PHE A 12 11.17 -6.98 0.07
CA PHE A 12 12.27 -6.15 0.60
C PHE A 12 12.77 -6.64 1.95
N ASN A 13 12.28 -7.78 2.40
CA ASN A 13 12.75 -8.43 3.63
C ASN A 13 12.56 -7.55 4.85
N LEU A 14 11.42 -6.89 4.91
CA LEU A 14 11.07 -6.02 6.04
C LEU A 14 10.03 -6.69 6.92
N SER A 15 10.21 -6.58 8.24
CA SER A 15 9.16 -6.98 9.15
C SER A 15 8.08 -5.90 9.16
N ARG A 16 6.91 -6.24 9.72
CA ARG A 16 5.84 -5.25 9.84
C ARG A 16 6.26 -4.10 10.74
N GLU A 17 6.98 -4.40 11.81
CA GLU A 17 7.51 -3.38 12.70
C GLU A 17 8.48 -2.47 11.99
N GLU A 18 9.36 -3.04 11.17
CA GLU A 18 10.33 -2.24 10.43
C GLU A 18 9.65 -1.31 9.43
N LEU A 19 8.65 -1.82 8.71
CA LEU A 19 7.95 -0.99 7.75
C LEU A 19 7.16 0.11 8.46
N ALA A 20 6.48 -0.21 9.55
CA ALA A 20 5.75 0.79 10.31
C ALA A 20 6.68 1.89 10.80
N LYS A 21 7.87 1.51 11.27
CA LYS A 21 8.85 2.48 11.73
C LYS A 21 9.30 3.39 10.59
N LYS A 22 9.55 2.83 9.42
CA LYS A 22 9.94 3.63 8.25
C LYS A 22 8.85 4.59 7.82
N LEU A 23 7.60 4.22 8.04
CA LEU A 23 6.45 5.07 7.72
C LEU A 23 6.07 6.00 8.86
N ASN A 24 6.77 5.90 9.99
CA ASN A 24 6.51 6.71 11.18
C ASN A 24 5.09 6.51 11.70
N ILE A 25 4.65 5.25 11.77
CA ILE A 25 3.34 4.87 12.29
C ILE A 25 3.52 3.71 13.25
N SER A 26 2.47 3.42 14.02
CA SER A 26 2.48 2.26 14.89
C SER A 26 2.18 1.00 14.09
N VAL A 27 2.58 -0.15 14.61
CA VAL A 27 2.26 -1.43 13.99
C VAL A 27 0.75 -1.63 13.92
N ARG A 28 0.04 -1.18 14.93
CA ARG A 28 -1.42 -1.27 14.93
C ARG A 28 -2.03 -0.51 13.76
N THR A 29 -1.53 0.70 13.49
CA THR A 29 -1.99 1.49 12.36
C THR A 29 -1.72 0.75 11.06
N TYR A 30 -0.54 0.14 10.95
CA TYR A 30 -0.20 -0.64 9.77
C TYR A 30 -1.20 -1.78 9.56
N TYR A 31 -1.53 -2.53 10.61
CA TYR A 31 -2.51 -3.61 10.51
C TYR A 31 -3.88 -3.10 10.08
N ASN A 32 -4.30 -1.96 10.63
CA ASN A 32 -5.58 -1.38 10.25
C ASN A 32 -5.61 -1.06 8.75
N TRP A 33 -4.52 -0.55 8.23
CA TRP A 33 -4.42 -0.24 6.80
C TRP A 33 -4.48 -1.51 5.95
N ILE A 34 -3.70 -2.52 6.32
CA ILE A 34 -3.65 -3.76 5.56
C ILE A 34 -5.00 -4.47 5.55
N ASN A 35 -5.71 -4.41 6.66
CA ASN A 35 -7.02 -5.03 6.76
C ASN A 35 -8.15 -4.14 6.26
N GLU A 36 -7.81 -2.98 5.71
CA GLU A 36 -8.76 -2.04 5.13
C GLU A 36 -9.77 -1.52 6.16
N GLU A 37 -9.38 -1.47 7.43
CA GLU A 37 -10.24 -0.92 8.48
C GLU A 37 -10.18 0.60 8.52
N THR A 38 -9.09 1.19 8.06
CA THR A 38 -8.94 2.64 7.93
C THR A 38 -8.24 2.94 6.61
N ASP A 39 -8.44 4.16 6.13
CA ASP A 39 -7.81 4.60 4.88
C ASP A 39 -6.35 4.93 5.11
N ILE A 40 -5.53 4.70 4.08
CA ILE A 40 -4.13 5.08 4.12
C ILE A 40 -4.02 6.51 3.62
N PRO A 41 -3.41 7.42 4.39
CA PRO A 41 -3.17 8.78 3.91
C PRO A 41 -2.37 8.78 2.62
N GLY A 42 -2.74 9.64 1.68
CA GLY A 42 -2.08 9.69 0.38
C GLY A 42 -0.59 9.85 0.46
N ILE A 43 -0.10 10.70 1.40
CA ILE A 43 1.34 10.92 1.54
C ILE A 43 2.06 9.62 1.94
N LYS A 44 1.43 8.79 2.76
CA LYS A 44 2.04 7.52 3.16
C LYS A 44 2.07 6.54 1.99
N LEU A 45 1.05 6.57 1.14
CA LEU A 45 1.05 5.75 -0.07
C LEU A 45 2.19 6.15 -1.00
N VAL A 46 2.42 7.44 -1.16
CA VAL A 46 3.51 7.94 -1.99
C VAL A 46 4.85 7.49 -1.43
N ILE A 47 5.03 7.58 -0.12
CA ILE A 47 6.26 7.14 0.52
C ILE A 47 6.50 5.65 0.28
N MET A 48 5.47 4.83 0.46
CA MET A 48 5.59 3.40 0.21
C MET A 48 5.91 3.10 -1.24
N ALA A 49 5.25 3.79 -2.17
CA ALA A 49 5.51 3.57 -3.59
C ALA A 49 6.96 3.87 -3.93
N ARG A 50 7.51 4.94 -3.37
CA ARG A 50 8.92 5.29 -3.60
C ARG A 50 9.86 4.29 -2.97
N MET A 51 9.55 3.83 -1.76
CA MET A 51 10.38 2.85 -1.07
C MET A 51 10.45 1.54 -1.86
N PHE A 52 9.32 1.13 -2.41
CA PHE A 52 9.24 -0.15 -3.12
C PHE A 52 9.55 -0.03 -4.61
N GLY A 53 9.75 1.19 -5.10
CA GLY A 53 10.05 1.39 -6.51
C GLY A 53 8.86 1.09 -7.42
N THR A 54 7.66 1.41 -6.95
CA THR A 54 6.45 1.11 -7.70
C THR A 54 5.51 2.33 -7.66
N ASP A 55 4.29 2.14 -8.16
CA ASP A 55 3.28 3.19 -8.21
C ASP A 55 2.24 3.04 -7.11
N VAL A 56 1.61 4.16 -6.75
CA VAL A 56 0.50 4.13 -5.81
C VAL A 56 -0.62 3.24 -6.36
N ASP A 57 -0.90 3.34 -7.67
CA ASP A 57 -1.93 2.50 -8.28
C ASP A 57 -1.67 1.02 -8.08
N TYR A 58 -0.43 0.60 -8.22
CA TYR A 58 -0.07 -0.78 -7.99
C TYR A 58 -0.38 -1.21 -6.55
N LEU A 59 -0.03 -0.36 -5.59
CA LEU A 59 -0.24 -0.69 -4.19
C LEU A 59 -1.71 -0.78 -3.83
N LEU A 60 -2.55 -0.04 -4.54
CA LEU A 60 -3.99 -0.03 -4.27
C LEU A 60 -4.76 -1.11 -5.00
N GLU A 61 -4.13 -1.84 -5.91
CA GLU A 61 -4.80 -2.96 -6.55
C GLU A 61 -5.12 -4.02 -5.52
N GLY A 62 -6.31 -4.55 -5.58
CA GLY A 62 -6.75 -5.52 -4.61
C GLY A 62 -7.60 -4.93 -3.49
N ILE A 63 -7.74 -3.59 -3.44
CA ILE A 63 -8.65 -2.97 -2.50
C ILE A 63 -10.08 -3.21 -2.97
N SER A 64 -10.90 -3.73 -2.07
CA SER A 64 -12.32 -3.97 -2.37
C SER A 64 -13.01 -2.64 -2.67
N GLY A 65 -13.83 -2.65 -3.70
CA GLY A 65 -14.61 -1.47 -4.06
C GLY A 65 -13.90 -0.46 -4.94
N VAL A 66 -12.69 -0.76 -5.39
CA VAL A 66 -12.02 0.09 -6.38
C VAL A 66 -12.80 0.00 -7.69
N PRO A 67 -13.25 1.14 -8.26
CA PRO A 67 -14.04 1.11 -9.47
C PRO A 67 -13.26 0.56 -10.67
N ASP A 68 -13.95 -0.16 -11.54
CA ASP A 68 -13.32 -0.73 -12.72
C ASP A 68 -12.77 0.34 -13.68
N ASN A 69 -13.33 1.55 -13.64
CA ASN A 69 -12.86 2.60 -14.54
C ASN A 69 -11.44 3.04 -14.24
N ILE A 70 -10.90 2.68 -13.09
CA ILE A 70 -9.49 2.92 -12.81
C ILE A 70 -8.61 2.13 -13.78
N GLU A 71 -9.06 0.95 -14.18
CA GLU A 71 -8.36 0.17 -15.18
C GLU A 71 -8.24 0.94 -16.50
N CYS A 72 -9.31 1.62 -16.87
CA CYS A 72 -9.31 2.42 -18.10
C CYS A 72 -8.30 3.54 -18.03
N LEU A 73 -8.18 4.18 -16.87
CA LEU A 73 -7.22 5.27 -16.70
C LEU A 73 -5.78 4.77 -16.83
N ARG A 74 -5.49 3.61 -16.28
CA ARG A 74 -4.15 3.05 -16.40
C ARG A 74 -3.81 2.68 -17.82
N LYS A 75 -4.79 2.22 -18.57
CA LYS A 75 -4.55 1.79 -19.95
C LYS A 75 -4.23 2.95 -20.89
N ARG A 76 -4.48 4.16 -20.46
CA ARG A 76 -4.19 5.33 -21.27
C ARG A 76 -2.71 5.67 -21.36
N LYS A 77 -1.94 5.09 -20.51
CA LYS A 77 -0.49 5.33 -20.51
C LYS A 77 0.22 4.59 -21.66
#